data_c48fd8cf84f437d2cc4cb8a7f5c58216
#
_entry.id   c48fd8cf84f437d2cc4cb8a7f5c58216
#
_cell.length_a   1.000
_cell.length_b   1.000
_cell.length_c   1.000
_cell.angle_alpha   90.00
_cell.angle_beta   90.00
_cell.angle_gamma   90.00
#
_symmetry.space_group_name_H-M   'P 1'
#
loop_
_entity.id
_entity.type
_entity.pdbx_description
1 polymer ?
#
loop_
_entity_poly.entity_id
_entity_poly.type
_entity_poly.pdbx_seq_one_letter_code
_entity_poly.pdbx_strand_id
1 'polypeptide(L)'
;IFMEATDLGFGEEAAQGRSTRSRGLPTRTFTSLVLAGLVAGCAVGPDFTRPAPPETSRYTVAPLPAQTASASTPFGDAQQFRLGEDVDAQWWKKLGAPRLDSLIEKAFESSPTLAAARATLRQAQELHSAQAGATLYPQIDASLGAQRQRMSPSALGQSGNAREFSLYNASVGVHYRFDLAGGNRRALEALAARTDYRRHELAAVRLTLAANITATAIVRARLASQISATQAMIGAQEEQIKVTR
;
A
#
# COMPACT_ATOMS: atom_id res chain seq x y z
N ILE A 1 34.87 27.48 39.27
CA ILE A 1 35.39 27.76 40.63
C ILE A 1 36.39 26.67 40.98
N PHE A 2 37.69 27.14 41.06
CA PHE A 2 38.85 26.71 41.87
C PHE A 2 39.28 25.23 41.80
N MET A 3 40.48 24.98 41.17
CA MET A 3 41.81 24.98 41.81
C MET A 3 41.93 23.94 42.94
N GLU A 4 42.86 22.99 42.86
CA GLU A 4 44.24 23.18 43.31
C GLU A 4 45.13 22.00 42.93
N ALA A 5 46.36 22.34 42.66
CA ALA A 5 47.51 21.47 42.34
C ALA A 5 48.20 20.96 43.57
N THR A 6 48.93 19.87 43.49
CA THR A 6 50.17 19.51 44.20
C THR A 6 50.70 18.22 43.56
N ASP A 7 51.74 18.17 42.85
CA ASP A 7 53.19 18.34 42.91
C ASP A 7 53.92 17.24 43.70
N LEU A 8 55.02 16.78 43.03
CA LEU A 8 56.22 16.11 43.49
C LEU A 8 56.28 14.57 43.63
N GLY A 9 57.17 14.02 42.81
CA GLY A 9 57.81 12.72 43.07
C GLY A 9 58.69 12.23 41.96
N PHE A 10 59.95 12.69 41.92
CA PHE A 10 61.07 12.20 41.10
C PHE A 10 61.29 10.69 41.30
N GLY A 11 61.53 9.98 40.22
CA GLY A 11 62.04 8.62 40.21
C GLY A 11 62.55 8.25 38.84
N GLU A 12 63.84 8.53 38.64
CA GLU A 12 64.66 8.19 37.48
C GLU A 12 65.06 6.73 37.60
N GLU A 13 64.63 5.86 36.63
CA GLU A 13 65.32 4.59 36.38
C GLU A 13 65.25 4.15 34.94
N ALA A 14 66.40 3.94 34.44
CA ALA A 14 67.04 3.45 33.24
C ALA A 14 66.18 2.72 32.18
N ALA A 15 66.41 3.20 30.98
CA ALA A 15 66.51 2.57 29.66
C ALA A 15 66.50 1.06 29.56
N GLN A 16 65.55 0.51 28.84
CA GLN A 16 65.80 -0.62 27.95
C GLN A 16 64.91 -0.50 26.72
N GLY A 17 65.55 -0.20 25.57
CA GLY A 17 64.91 -0.08 24.28
C GLY A 17 64.29 -1.38 23.84
N ARG A 18 62.97 -1.41 23.69
CA ARG A 18 62.26 -2.38 22.87
C ARG A 18 61.73 -1.64 21.64
N SER A 19 62.47 -1.77 20.56
CA SER A 19 62.05 -1.42 19.22
C SER A 19 60.79 -2.20 18.85
N THR A 20 59.62 -1.60 19.10
CA THR A 20 58.38 -2.05 18.49
C THR A 20 58.39 -1.64 17.02
N ARG A 21 58.76 -2.57 16.13
CA ARG A 21 58.48 -2.47 14.72
C ARG A 21 56.99 -2.30 14.53
N SER A 22 56.49 -1.08 14.35
CA SER A 22 55.19 -0.79 13.80
C SER A 22 55.17 -1.37 12.38
N ARG A 23 54.53 -2.54 12.23
CA ARG A 23 54.15 -3.04 10.92
C ARG A 23 53.09 -2.08 10.38
N GLY A 24 53.54 -1.07 9.65
CA GLY A 24 52.63 -0.24 8.84
C GLY A 24 51.84 -1.15 7.90
N LEU A 25 50.52 -1.16 8.04
CA LEU A 25 49.69 -1.80 7.04
C LEU A 25 50.05 -1.21 5.66
N PRO A 26 50.20 -2.04 4.63
CA PRO A 26 50.57 -1.54 3.31
C PRO A 26 49.45 -0.58 2.83
N THR A 27 49.88 0.60 2.40
CA THR A 27 49.01 1.71 1.94
C THR A 27 47.94 1.24 0.94
N ARG A 28 48.21 0.17 0.19
CA ARG A 28 47.30 -0.46 -0.76
C ARG A 28 46.08 -1.12 -0.09
N THR A 29 46.23 -1.70 1.10
CA THR A 29 45.08 -2.29 1.84
C THR A 29 44.19 -1.22 2.44
N PHE A 30 44.77 -0.09 2.86
CA PHE A 30 43.98 1.03 3.40
C PHE A 30 43.17 1.73 2.30
N THR A 31 43.73 1.92 1.12
CA THR A 31 43.05 2.51 -0.05
C THR A 31 41.93 1.62 -0.54
N SER A 32 42.12 0.29 -0.55
CA SER A 32 41.04 -0.67 -0.92
C SER A 32 39.90 -0.69 0.08
N LEU A 33 40.18 -0.55 1.36
CA LEU A 33 39.16 -0.53 2.41
C LEU A 33 38.31 0.76 2.38
N VAL A 34 38.95 1.90 2.10
CA VAL A 34 38.27 3.20 1.94
C VAL A 34 37.41 3.21 0.68
N LEU A 35 37.88 2.65 -0.42
CA LEU A 35 37.13 2.55 -1.68
C LEU A 35 35.92 1.60 -1.55
N ALA A 36 36.07 0.48 -0.83
CA ALA A 36 34.95 -0.43 -0.51
C ALA A 36 33.91 0.22 0.41
N GLY A 37 34.31 1.05 1.38
CA GLY A 37 33.43 1.81 2.24
C GLY A 37 32.62 2.89 1.51
N LEU A 38 33.19 3.52 0.50
CA LEU A 38 32.49 4.51 -0.33
C LEU A 38 31.41 3.90 -1.23
N VAL A 39 31.55 2.66 -1.67
CA VAL A 39 30.58 1.95 -2.50
C VAL A 39 29.41 1.40 -1.65
N ALA A 40 29.65 1.04 -0.38
CA ALA A 40 28.61 0.53 0.50
C ALA A 40 27.59 1.60 0.99
N GLY A 41 27.92 2.89 0.87
CA GLY A 41 27.10 4.00 1.35
C GLY A 41 26.09 4.58 0.35
N CYS A 42 26.02 4.08 -0.88
CA CYS A 42 25.26 4.71 -1.96
C CYS A 42 23.83 4.16 -2.16
N ALA A 43 23.28 3.37 -1.26
CA ALA A 43 21.86 2.97 -1.38
C ALA A 43 20.93 4.14 -1.02
N VAL A 44 19.99 4.48 -1.90
CA VAL A 44 18.99 5.54 -1.67
C VAL A 44 18.00 5.09 -0.61
N GLY A 45 18.08 5.70 0.58
CA GLY A 45 17.15 5.56 1.69
C GLY A 45 17.21 4.20 2.43
N PRO A 46 16.64 4.14 3.63
CA PRO A 46 16.55 2.91 4.43
C PRO A 46 15.55 1.92 3.82
N ASP A 47 15.70 0.64 4.15
CA ASP A 47 14.69 -0.38 3.82
C ASP A 47 13.42 -0.13 4.61
N PHE A 48 12.27 -0.31 3.95
CA PHE A 48 10.97 -0.13 4.61
C PHE A 48 10.79 -1.19 5.70
N THR A 49 10.55 -0.71 6.92
CA THR A 49 10.09 -1.55 8.03
C THR A 49 8.66 -1.17 8.39
N ARG A 50 7.79 -2.18 8.48
CA ARG A 50 6.40 -1.93 8.85
C ARG A 50 6.33 -1.38 10.28
N PRO A 51 5.65 -0.23 10.51
CA PRO A 51 5.45 0.28 11.86
C PRO A 51 4.79 -0.77 12.76
N ALA A 52 5.18 -0.82 14.03
CA ALA A 52 4.51 -1.66 15.01
C ALA A 52 3.04 -1.24 15.15
N PRO A 53 2.11 -2.18 15.31
CA PRO A 53 0.72 -1.84 15.60
C PRO A 53 0.63 -1.08 16.94
N PRO A 54 -0.42 -0.24 17.14
CA PRO A 54 -0.64 0.43 18.39
C PRO A 54 -0.73 -0.57 19.56
N GLU A 55 -0.12 -0.24 20.70
CA GLU A 55 -0.15 -1.11 21.90
C GLU A 55 -1.53 -1.16 22.57
N THR A 56 -2.42 -0.24 22.21
CA THR A 56 -3.79 -0.18 22.75
C THR A 56 -4.66 -1.30 22.17
N SER A 57 -5.09 -2.21 23.02
CA SER A 57 -5.97 -3.33 22.67
C SER A 57 -7.47 -3.00 22.67
N ARG A 58 -7.84 -1.74 22.97
CA ARG A 58 -9.25 -1.32 23.13
C ARG A 58 -9.45 0.13 22.70
N TYR A 59 -10.67 0.43 22.23
CA TYR A 59 -11.08 1.78 21.79
C TYR A 59 -11.83 2.57 22.87
N THR A 60 -12.13 1.95 24.02
CA THR A 60 -12.87 2.56 25.12
C THR A 60 -11.99 2.77 26.32
N VAL A 61 -12.21 3.84 27.09
CA VAL A 61 -11.46 4.14 28.31
C VAL A 61 -11.64 3.04 29.37
N ALA A 62 -12.90 2.59 29.56
CA ALA A 62 -13.21 1.47 30.44
C ALA A 62 -13.27 0.15 29.63
N PRO A 63 -12.93 -0.99 30.23
CA PRO A 63 -13.16 -2.29 29.62
C PRO A 63 -14.63 -2.49 29.29
N LEU A 64 -14.93 -3.03 28.12
CA LEU A 64 -16.30 -3.46 27.81
C LEU A 64 -16.68 -4.63 28.73
N PRO A 65 -17.95 -4.73 29.16
CA PRO A 65 -18.42 -5.91 29.90
C PRO A 65 -18.27 -7.14 28.99
N ALA A 66 -18.10 -8.32 29.57
CA ALA A 66 -17.94 -9.57 28.81
C ALA A 66 -19.20 -9.91 27.97
N GLN A 67 -20.38 -9.43 28.37
CA GLN A 67 -21.64 -9.67 27.72
C GLN A 67 -22.59 -8.46 27.89
N THR A 68 -23.57 -8.35 26.99
CA THR A 68 -24.65 -7.37 27.11
C THR A 68 -25.67 -7.78 28.17
N ALA A 69 -26.52 -6.86 28.61
CA ALA A 69 -27.71 -7.21 29.39
C ALA A 69 -28.66 -8.06 28.56
N SER A 70 -29.36 -9.01 29.20
CA SER A 70 -30.47 -9.79 28.62
C SER A 70 -31.81 -9.10 28.86
N ALA A 71 -32.77 -9.36 27.96
CA ALA A 71 -34.15 -8.92 28.10
C ALA A 71 -35.09 -10.12 27.88
N SER A 72 -36.25 -10.12 28.56
CA SER A 72 -37.27 -11.18 28.46
C SER A 72 -38.10 -11.01 27.19
N THR A 73 -37.46 -10.82 26.04
CA THR A 73 -38.11 -10.67 24.73
C THR A 73 -37.52 -11.69 23.74
N PRO A 74 -38.26 -12.07 22.68
CA PRO A 74 -37.67 -12.89 21.62
C PRO A 74 -36.35 -12.27 21.12
N PHE A 75 -35.27 -13.08 21.03
CA PHE A 75 -33.93 -12.66 20.71
C PHE A 75 -33.27 -11.68 21.70
N GLY A 76 -33.79 -11.60 22.93
CA GLY A 76 -33.24 -10.73 23.99
C GLY A 76 -32.12 -11.38 24.81
N ASP A 77 -31.54 -12.50 24.41
CA ASP A 77 -30.44 -13.16 25.10
C ASP A 77 -29.17 -12.29 25.12
N ALA A 78 -28.40 -12.42 26.21
CA ALA A 78 -27.14 -11.71 26.35
C ALA A 78 -26.16 -12.08 25.24
N GLN A 79 -25.59 -11.08 24.60
CA GLN A 79 -24.57 -11.23 23.55
C GLN A 79 -23.18 -11.15 24.19
N GLN A 80 -22.25 -11.95 23.72
CA GLN A 80 -20.86 -11.98 24.18
C GLN A 80 -19.96 -11.12 23.31
N PHE A 81 -19.09 -10.30 23.94
CA PHE A 81 -18.00 -9.60 23.27
C PHE A 81 -16.79 -10.52 23.19
N ARG A 82 -16.36 -10.85 21.99
CA ARG A 82 -15.17 -11.66 21.71
C ARG A 82 -14.06 -10.77 21.22
N LEU A 83 -13.18 -10.37 22.15
CA LEU A 83 -12.02 -9.53 21.82
C LEU A 83 -10.91 -10.39 21.22
N GLY A 84 -10.24 -9.84 20.18
CA GLY A 84 -9.11 -10.50 19.51
C GLY A 84 -9.47 -11.60 18.51
N GLU A 85 -10.75 -11.86 18.28
CA GLU A 85 -11.18 -12.73 17.18
C GLU A 85 -11.25 -11.94 15.86
N ASP A 86 -10.78 -12.57 14.79
CA ASP A 86 -10.93 -12.02 13.44
C ASP A 86 -12.40 -12.03 13.02
N VAL A 87 -12.82 -10.92 12.42
CA VAL A 87 -14.16 -10.83 11.85
C VAL A 87 -14.19 -11.56 10.51
N ASP A 88 -15.11 -12.50 10.37
CA ASP A 88 -15.35 -13.21 9.11
C ASP A 88 -15.60 -12.22 7.97
N ALA A 89 -14.97 -12.46 6.83
CA ALA A 89 -15.20 -11.65 5.62
C ALA A 89 -16.66 -11.65 5.15
N GLN A 90 -17.44 -12.67 5.55
CA GLN A 90 -18.86 -12.83 5.27
C GLN A 90 -19.71 -12.75 6.55
N TRP A 91 -19.34 -11.83 7.44
CA TRP A 91 -19.96 -11.64 8.77
C TRP A 91 -21.49 -11.58 8.76
N TRP A 92 -22.10 -11.09 7.68
CA TRP A 92 -23.57 -10.98 7.55
C TRP A 92 -24.27 -12.35 7.51
N LYS A 93 -23.59 -13.43 7.09
CA LYS A 93 -24.16 -14.79 7.10
C LYS A 93 -24.51 -15.27 8.51
N LYS A 94 -23.83 -14.76 9.53
CA LYS A 94 -24.13 -15.04 10.94
C LYS A 94 -25.49 -14.50 11.39
N LEU A 95 -26.12 -13.63 10.60
CA LEU A 95 -27.49 -13.14 10.85
C LEU A 95 -28.57 -14.17 10.47
N GLY A 96 -28.21 -15.28 9.82
CA GLY A 96 -29.13 -16.37 9.49
C GLY A 96 -30.26 -15.96 8.52
N ALA A 97 -30.01 -14.99 7.63
CA ALA A 97 -31.01 -14.42 6.72
C ALA A 97 -30.67 -14.72 5.25
N PRO A 98 -31.06 -15.88 4.67
CA PRO A 98 -30.63 -16.30 3.31
C PRO A 98 -31.02 -15.32 2.20
N ARG A 99 -32.15 -14.58 2.37
CA ARG A 99 -32.56 -13.52 1.43
C ARG A 99 -31.59 -12.33 1.45
N LEU A 100 -31.06 -11.99 2.61
CA LEU A 100 -30.03 -10.94 2.75
C LEU A 100 -28.72 -11.39 2.11
N ASP A 101 -28.32 -12.64 2.32
CA ASP A 101 -27.12 -13.23 1.73
C ASP A 101 -27.15 -13.12 0.19
N SER A 102 -28.25 -13.59 -0.41
CA SER A 102 -28.44 -13.52 -1.88
C SER A 102 -28.43 -12.07 -2.39
N LEU A 103 -28.99 -11.13 -1.63
CA LEU A 103 -29.02 -9.72 -2.01
C LEU A 103 -27.62 -9.12 -2.01
N ILE A 104 -26.81 -9.42 -0.99
CA ILE A 104 -25.42 -8.93 -0.88
C ILE A 104 -24.56 -9.54 -1.98
N GLU A 105 -24.67 -10.85 -2.23
CA GLU A 105 -23.94 -11.53 -3.30
C GLU A 105 -24.25 -10.92 -4.67
N LYS A 106 -25.54 -10.72 -4.99
CA LYS A 106 -25.96 -10.05 -6.22
C LYS A 106 -25.43 -8.62 -6.33
N ALA A 107 -25.41 -7.88 -5.21
CA ALA A 107 -24.87 -6.53 -5.19
C ALA A 107 -23.34 -6.53 -5.44
N PHE A 108 -22.60 -7.52 -4.95
CA PHE A 108 -21.17 -7.66 -5.23
C PHE A 108 -20.87 -7.95 -6.71
N GLU A 109 -21.76 -8.63 -7.40
CA GLU A 109 -21.62 -8.90 -8.83
C GLU A 109 -21.95 -7.68 -9.69
N SER A 110 -22.99 -6.92 -9.32
CA SER A 110 -23.57 -5.86 -10.15
C SER A 110 -23.17 -4.43 -9.74
N SER A 111 -22.44 -4.24 -8.63
CA SER A 111 -22.07 -2.89 -8.15
C SER A 111 -21.07 -2.17 -9.06
N PRO A 112 -21.41 -1.02 -9.64
CA PRO A 112 -20.47 -0.21 -10.41
C PRO A 112 -19.32 0.32 -9.57
N THR A 113 -19.58 0.67 -8.30
CA THR A 113 -18.56 1.14 -7.35
C THR A 113 -17.50 0.07 -7.09
N LEU A 114 -17.95 -1.18 -6.92
CA LEU A 114 -17.04 -2.30 -6.72
C LEU A 114 -16.25 -2.62 -8.00
N ALA A 115 -16.88 -2.51 -9.16
CA ALA A 115 -16.22 -2.65 -10.46
C ALA A 115 -15.14 -1.58 -10.65
N ALA A 116 -15.41 -0.33 -10.29
CA ALA A 116 -14.44 0.78 -10.33
C ALA A 116 -13.25 0.51 -9.37
N ALA A 117 -13.50 0.05 -8.14
CA ALA A 117 -12.43 -0.28 -7.20
C ALA A 117 -11.54 -1.44 -7.70
N ARG A 118 -12.13 -2.46 -8.34
CA ARG A 118 -11.37 -3.55 -8.98
C ARG A 118 -10.51 -3.04 -10.14
N ALA A 119 -11.06 -2.14 -10.97
CA ALA A 119 -10.33 -1.53 -12.07
C ALA A 119 -9.14 -0.69 -11.57
N THR A 120 -9.33 0.08 -10.50
CA THR A 120 -8.27 0.88 -9.85
C THR A 120 -7.16 0.00 -9.27
N LEU A 121 -7.50 -1.14 -8.66
CA LEU A 121 -6.52 -2.12 -8.20
C LEU A 121 -5.72 -2.68 -9.39
N ARG A 122 -6.40 -3.10 -10.47
CA ARG A 122 -5.74 -3.58 -11.68
C ARG A 122 -4.81 -2.53 -12.28
N GLN A 123 -5.24 -1.27 -12.35
CA GLN A 123 -4.39 -0.17 -12.80
C GLN A 123 -3.10 -0.06 -11.98
N ALA A 124 -3.17 -0.16 -10.64
CA ALA A 124 -2.00 -0.11 -9.79
C ALA A 124 -1.05 -1.31 -10.03
N GLN A 125 -1.60 -2.51 -10.25
CA GLN A 125 -0.84 -3.71 -10.58
C GLN A 125 -0.12 -3.56 -11.93
N GLU A 126 -0.81 -3.05 -12.96
CA GLU A 126 -0.22 -2.84 -14.28
C GLU A 126 0.86 -1.75 -14.28
N LEU A 127 0.68 -0.68 -13.49
CA LEU A 127 1.72 0.33 -13.33
C LEU A 127 2.99 -0.23 -12.67
N HIS A 128 2.84 -1.09 -11.65
CA HIS A 128 3.97 -1.79 -11.04
C HIS A 128 4.67 -2.70 -12.08
N SER A 129 3.89 -3.49 -12.82
CA SER A 129 4.43 -4.40 -13.85
C SER A 129 5.12 -3.65 -14.99
N ALA A 130 4.54 -2.54 -15.44
CA ALA A 130 5.14 -1.68 -16.47
C ALA A 130 6.47 -1.09 -16.01
N GLN A 131 6.54 -0.58 -14.78
CA GLN A 131 7.79 -0.06 -14.20
C GLN A 131 8.83 -1.16 -14.05
N ALA A 132 8.43 -2.34 -13.58
CA ALA A 132 9.33 -3.49 -13.47
C ALA A 132 9.87 -3.90 -14.85
N GLY A 133 9.00 -4.00 -15.87
CA GLY A 133 9.40 -4.29 -17.24
C GLY A 133 10.38 -3.26 -17.82
N ALA A 134 10.14 -1.97 -17.55
CA ALA A 134 10.98 -0.88 -18.07
C ALA A 134 12.35 -0.77 -17.38
N THR A 135 12.50 -1.30 -16.15
CA THR A 135 13.70 -1.05 -15.35
C THR A 135 14.52 -2.29 -15.00
N LEU A 136 13.88 -3.47 -14.93
CA LEU A 136 14.57 -4.71 -14.57
C LEU A 136 15.17 -5.44 -15.78
N TYR A 137 14.68 -5.12 -16.99
CA TYR A 137 15.08 -5.81 -18.22
C TYR A 137 15.71 -4.84 -19.21
N PRO A 138 16.64 -5.31 -20.07
CA PRO A 138 17.11 -4.53 -21.21
C PRO A 138 15.95 -4.14 -22.14
N GLN A 139 15.94 -2.90 -22.58
CA GLN A 139 15.03 -2.43 -23.61
C GLN A 139 15.63 -2.71 -24.98
N ILE A 140 14.86 -3.30 -25.87
CA ILE A 140 15.28 -3.61 -27.23
C ILE A 140 14.39 -2.80 -28.17
N ASP A 141 15.01 -1.90 -28.93
CA ASP A 141 14.34 -1.05 -29.89
C ASP A 141 14.80 -1.44 -31.30
N ALA A 142 13.83 -1.58 -32.20
CA ALA A 142 14.11 -1.75 -33.63
C ALA A 142 13.50 -0.60 -34.40
N SER A 143 14.28 0.01 -35.29
CA SER A 143 13.77 1.05 -36.17
C SER A 143 14.10 0.76 -37.64
N LEU A 144 13.13 1.06 -38.51
CA LEU A 144 13.26 0.99 -39.93
C LEU A 144 12.77 2.31 -40.53
N GLY A 145 13.59 2.97 -41.30
CA GLY A 145 13.25 4.25 -41.91
C GLY A 145 13.57 4.26 -43.38
N ALA A 146 12.75 4.94 -44.15
CA ALA A 146 12.98 5.26 -45.54
C ALA A 146 12.64 6.73 -45.77
N GLN A 147 13.55 7.48 -46.35
CA GLN A 147 13.32 8.90 -46.65
C GLN A 147 13.92 9.25 -48.02
N ARG A 148 13.24 10.10 -48.73
CA ARG A 148 13.73 10.68 -49.95
C ARG A 148 14.11 12.13 -49.70
N GLN A 149 15.34 12.50 -50.01
CA GLN A 149 15.87 13.83 -49.75
C GLN A 149 16.32 14.48 -51.05
N ARG A 150 16.10 15.79 -51.13
CA ARG A 150 16.65 16.63 -52.19
C ARG A 150 17.55 17.64 -51.53
N MET A 151 18.85 17.59 -51.86
CA MET A 151 19.85 18.51 -51.31
C MET A 151 20.31 19.45 -52.42
N SER A 152 20.25 20.74 -52.17
CA SER A 152 20.82 21.77 -53.01
C SER A 152 22.26 22.05 -52.59
N PRO A 153 23.27 21.99 -53.51
CA PRO A 153 24.65 22.36 -53.20
C PRO A 153 24.79 23.79 -52.66
N SER A 154 23.91 24.71 -53.06
CA SER A 154 23.89 26.09 -52.57
C SER A 154 23.63 26.17 -51.04
N ALA A 155 23.00 25.22 -50.40
CA ALA A 155 22.88 25.15 -48.95
C ALA A 155 24.24 24.93 -48.25
N LEU A 156 25.23 24.46 -48.96
CA LEU A 156 26.64 24.26 -48.52
C LEU A 156 27.60 25.29 -49.13
N GLY A 157 27.08 26.36 -49.74
CA GLY A 157 27.89 27.40 -50.39
C GLY A 157 28.55 26.94 -51.70
N GLN A 158 28.10 25.84 -52.32
CA GLN A 158 28.64 25.24 -53.55
C GLN A 158 27.69 25.49 -54.73
N SER A 159 28.23 25.65 -55.90
CA SER A 159 27.47 25.77 -57.18
C SER A 159 27.20 24.36 -57.72
N GLY A 160 25.96 24.13 -58.24
CA GLY A 160 25.61 22.87 -58.85
C GLY A 160 24.12 22.59 -58.79
N ASN A 161 23.71 21.50 -59.47
CA ASN A 161 22.29 21.09 -59.51
C ASN A 161 21.91 20.32 -58.24
N ALA A 162 20.67 20.49 -57.79
CA ALA A 162 20.13 19.72 -56.67
C ALA A 162 20.18 18.22 -56.97
N ARG A 163 20.61 17.45 -55.99
CA ARG A 163 20.65 15.99 -56.04
C ARG A 163 19.52 15.39 -55.21
N GLU A 164 18.79 14.44 -55.79
CA GLU A 164 17.81 13.63 -55.06
C GLU A 164 18.41 12.27 -54.76
N PHE A 165 18.21 11.79 -53.54
CA PHE A 165 18.64 10.47 -53.12
C PHE A 165 17.63 9.88 -52.11
N SER A 166 17.55 8.57 -52.08
CA SER A 166 16.79 7.83 -51.08
C SER A 166 17.75 7.27 -50.02
N LEU A 167 17.41 7.49 -48.77
CA LEU A 167 18.15 6.97 -47.63
C LEU A 167 17.28 5.93 -46.93
N TYR A 168 17.84 4.76 -46.73
CA TYR A 168 17.23 3.67 -46.00
C TYR A 168 18.08 3.41 -44.76
N ASN A 169 17.43 3.29 -43.62
CA ASN A 169 18.12 2.93 -42.38
C ASN A 169 17.36 1.81 -41.68
N ALA A 170 18.11 0.88 -41.13
CA ALA A 170 17.62 -0.16 -40.24
C ALA A 170 18.57 -0.21 -39.03
N SER A 171 18.01 -0.18 -37.84
CA SER A 171 18.82 -0.28 -36.64
C SER A 171 18.11 -1.10 -35.55
N VAL A 172 18.92 -1.78 -34.75
CA VAL A 172 18.50 -2.44 -33.52
C VAL A 172 19.37 -1.89 -32.40
N GLY A 173 18.72 -1.36 -31.38
CA GLY A 173 19.37 -0.83 -30.19
C GLY A 173 19.02 -1.66 -28.97
N VAL A 174 19.96 -1.84 -28.04
CA VAL A 174 19.76 -2.45 -26.74
C VAL A 174 20.20 -1.45 -25.67
N HIS A 175 19.26 -1.11 -24.78
CA HIS A 175 19.51 -0.16 -23.68
C HIS A 175 19.25 -0.83 -22.35
N TYR A 176 20.22 -0.72 -21.42
CA TYR A 176 20.01 -1.19 -20.05
C TYR A 176 20.57 -0.17 -19.07
N ARG A 177 19.79 0.16 -18.04
CA ARG A 177 20.18 1.08 -16.98
C ARG A 177 20.42 0.33 -15.70
N PHE A 178 21.69 0.27 -15.27
CA PHE A 178 22.06 -0.32 -13.99
C PHE A 178 21.56 0.55 -12.83
N ASP A 179 20.90 -0.06 -11.85
CA ASP A 179 20.42 0.60 -10.63
C ASP A 179 21.47 0.54 -9.52
N LEU A 180 22.57 1.27 -9.70
CA LEU A 180 23.72 1.25 -8.78
C LEU A 180 23.37 1.84 -7.40
N ALA A 181 22.47 2.81 -7.34
CA ALA A 181 22.05 3.48 -6.12
C ALA A 181 20.73 2.96 -5.53
N GLY A 182 20.05 2.02 -6.19
CA GLY A 182 18.79 1.45 -5.71
C GLY A 182 17.56 2.32 -5.96
N GLY A 183 17.63 3.36 -6.79
CA GLY A 183 16.51 4.26 -7.09
C GLY A 183 15.35 3.55 -7.74
N ASN A 184 15.59 2.68 -8.71
CA ASN A 184 14.53 1.87 -9.35
C ASN A 184 13.91 0.88 -8.37
N ARG A 185 14.71 0.26 -7.49
CA ARG A 185 14.21 -0.62 -6.43
C ARG A 185 13.23 0.12 -5.53
N ARG A 186 13.57 1.33 -5.08
CA ARG A 186 12.68 2.17 -4.25
C ARG A 186 11.40 2.58 -4.99
N ALA A 187 11.50 2.89 -6.28
CA ALA A 187 10.33 3.18 -7.10
C ALA A 187 9.38 1.97 -7.19
N LEU A 188 9.91 0.77 -7.37
CA LEU A 188 9.11 -0.46 -7.39
C LEU A 188 8.48 -0.77 -6.03
N GLU A 189 9.21 -0.59 -4.92
CA GLU A 189 8.66 -0.72 -3.55
C GLU A 189 7.49 0.24 -3.32
N ALA A 190 7.60 1.49 -3.76
CA ALA A 190 6.52 2.47 -3.65
C ALA A 190 5.28 2.06 -4.47
N LEU A 191 5.46 1.52 -5.68
CA LEU A 191 4.35 1.02 -6.51
C LEU A 191 3.74 -0.25 -5.92
N ALA A 192 4.53 -1.14 -5.31
CA ALA A 192 4.03 -2.30 -4.60
C ALA A 192 3.17 -1.89 -3.39
N ALA A 193 3.64 -0.94 -2.58
CA ALA A 193 2.88 -0.38 -1.46
C ALA A 193 1.57 0.26 -1.94
N ARG A 194 1.58 0.96 -3.09
CA ARG A 194 0.37 1.51 -3.70
C ARG A 194 -0.60 0.42 -4.13
N THR A 195 -0.11 -0.70 -4.64
CA THR A 195 -0.95 -1.86 -4.99
C THR A 195 -1.62 -2.45 -3.74
N ASP A 196 -0.88 -2.59 -2.64
CA ASP A 196 -1.43 -3.06 -1.36
C ASP A 196 -2.48 -2.09 -0.80
N TYR A 197 -2.23 -0.78 -0.87
CA TYR A 197 -3.22 0.23 -0.52
C TYR A 197 -4.54 0.04 -1.30
N ARG A 198 -4.47 -0.15 -2.63
CA ARG A 198 -5.66 -0.38 -3.47
C ARG A 198 -6.36 -1.70 -3.17
N ARG A 199 -5.62 -2.73 -2.73
CA ARG A 199 -6.20 -4.00 -2.26
C ARG A 199 -7.04 -3.79 -0.99
N HIS A 200 -6.52 -3.05 -0.02
CA HIS A 200 -7.25 -2.71 1.20
C HIS A 200 -8.45 -1.79 0.92
N GLU A 201 -8.32 -0.84 0.00
CA GLU A 201 -9.43 0.01 -0.44
C GLU A 201 -10.58 -0.82 -1.05
N LEU A 202 -10.27 -1.78 -1.92
CA LEU A 202 -11.26 -2.72 -2.46
C LEU A 202 -11.96 -3.52 -1.35
N ALA A 203 -11.22 -3.98 -0.35
CA ALA A 203 -11.79 -4.68 0.80
C ALA A 203 -12.73 -3.76 1.60
N ALA A 204 -12.34 -2.50 1.83
CA ALA A 204 -13.18 -1.50 2.50
C ALA A 204 -14.46 -1.18 1.73
N VAL A 205 -14.40 -1.05 0.40
CA VAL A 205 -15.59 -0.85 -0.46
C VAL A 205 -16.55 -2.04 -0.35
N ARG A 206 -16.04 -3.28 -0.35
CA ARG A 206 -16.88 -4.48 -0.15
C ARG A 206 -17.55 -4.48 1.22
N LEU A 207 -16.79 -4.18 2.27
CA LEU A 207 -17.30 -4.11 3.63
C LEU A 207 -18.42 -3.06 3.74
N THR A 208 -18.17 -1.86 3.23
CA THR A 208 -19.14 -0.75 3.24
C THR A 208 -20.42 -1.10 2.49
N LEU A 209 -20.31 -1.74 1.32
CA LEU A 209 -21.48 -2.15 0.55
C LEU A 209 -22.32 -3.18 1.32
N ALA A 210 -21.69 -4.21 1.88
CA ALA A 210 -22.39 -5.22 2.69
C ALA A 210 -23.03 -4.59 3.94
N ALA A 211 -22.34 -3.70 4.63
CA ALA A 211 -22.85 -3.01 5.81
C ALA A 211 -24.06 -2.13 5.49
N ASN A 212 -24.03 -1.37 4.39
CA ASN A 212 -25.13 -0.50 3.98
C ASN A 212 -26.39 -1.32 3.60
N ILE A 213 -26.21 -2.43 2.87
CA ILE A 213 -27.33 -3.32 2.51
C ILE A 213 -27.94 -3.92 3.77
N THR A 214 -27.10 -4.43 4.68
CA THR A 214 -27.56 -5.03 5.95
C THR A 214 -28.29 -4.01 6.81
N ALA A 215 -27.73 -2.82 7.00
CA ALA A 215 -28.36 -1.74 7.76
C ALA A 215 -29.71 -1.35 7.17
N THR A 216 -29.79 -1.20 5.84
CA THR A 216 -31.03 -0.88 5.13
C THR A 216 -32.07 -1.99 5.28
N ALA A 217 -31.68 -3.26 5.22
CA ALA A 217 -32.55 -4.40 5.43
C ALA A 217 -33.16 -4.43 6.84
N ILE A 218 -32.33 -4.13 7.86
CA ILE A 218 -32.77 -4.03 9.26
C ILE A 218 -33.77 -2.86 9.43
N VAL A 219 -33.46 -1.68 8.88
CA VAL A 219 -34.35 -0.52 8.92
C VAL A 219 -35.70 -0.85 8.26
N ARG A 220 -35.66 -1.50 7.08
CA ARG A 220 -36.88 -1.95 6.39
C ARG A 220 -37.70 -2.90 7.24
N ALA A 221 -37.09 -3.90 7.88
CA ALA A 221 -37.79 -4.85 8.75
C ALA A 221 -38.42 -4.15 9.95
N ARG A 222 -37.72 -3.21 10.57
CA ARG A 222 -38.25 -2.38 11.66
C ARG A 222 -39.48 -1.58 11.24
N LEU A 223 -39.41 -0.89 10.10
CA LEU A 223 -40.52 -0.10 9.58
C LEU A 223 -41.74 -0.98 9.25
N ALA A 224 -41.53 -2.17 8.67
CA ALA A 224 -42.61 -3.11 8.42
C ALA A 224 -43.31 -3.56 9.71
N SER A 225 -42.52 -3.84 10.77
CA SER A 225 -43.09 -4.19 12.09
C SER A 225 -43.84 -3.02 12.72
N GLN A 226 -43.38 -1.78 12.58
CA GLN A 226 -44.05 -0.59 13.08
C GLN A 226 -45.41 -0.36 12.36
N ILE A 227 -45.44 -0.54 11.04
CA ILE A 227 -46.67 -0.44 10.24
C ILE A 227 -47.67 -1.49 10.73
N SER A 228 -47.24 -2.75 10.88
CA SER A 228 -48.11 -3.82 11.37
C SER A 228 -48.68 -3.53 12.77
N ALA A 229 -47.85 -3.06 13.70
CA ALA A 229 -48.27 -2.69 15.04
C ALA A 229 -49.30 -1.52 15.02
N THR A 230 -49.05 -0.50 14.20
CA THR A 230 -49.94 0.65 14.05
C THR A 230 -51.29 0.22 13.48
N GLN A 231 -51.29 -0.66 12.46
CA GLN A 231 -52.55 -1.22 11.89
C GLN A 231 -53.35 -2.02 12.94
N ALA A 232 -52.67 -2.82 13.76
CA ALA A 232 -53.34 -3.54 14.85
C ALA A 232 -53.95 -2.58 15.89
N MET A 233 -53.24 -1.48 16.23
CA MET A 233 -53.78 -0.46 17.12
C MET A 233 -55.02 0.24 16.55
N ILE A 234 -54.99 0.60 15.25
CA ILE A 234 -56.14 1.20 14.57
C ILE A 234 -57.37 0.24 14.63
N GLY A 235 -57.17 -1.04 14.29
CA GLY A 235 -58.23 -2.03 14.38
C GLY A 235 -58.83 -2.16 15.79
N ALA A 236 -57.98 -2.18 16.82
CA ALA A 236 -58.44 -2.22 18.20
C ALA A 236 -59.26 -0.98 18.59
N GLN A 237 -58.84 0.22 18.15
CA GLN A 237 -59.58 1.45 18.40
C GLN A 237 -60.92 1.50 17.66
N GLU A 238 -61.01 1.00 16.43
CA GLU A 238 -62.26 0.89 15.67
C GLU A 238 -63.23 -0.03 16.34
N GLU A 239 -62.76 -1.17 16.86
CA GLU A 239 -63.66 -2.07 17.64
C GLU A 239 -64.15 -1.43 18.94
N GLN A 240 -63.27 -0.69 19.65
CA GLN A 240 -63.71 0.03 20.85
C GLN A 240 -64.78 1.09 20.57
N ILE A 241 -64.67 1.81 19.46
CA ILE A 241 -65.69 2.80 19.04
C ILE A 241 -67.02 2.10 18.72
N LYS A 242 -67.03 0.91 18.12
CA LYS A 242 -68.22 0.16 17.85
C LYS A 242 -68.95 -0.28 19.12
N VAL A 243 -68.20 -0.63 20.17
CA VAL A 243 -68.79 -1.07 21.46
C VAL A 243 -69.39 0.11 22.26
N THR A 244 -68.81 1.34 22.04
CA THR A 244 -69.29 2.54 22.76
C THR A 244 -70.40 3.31 22.08
N ARG A 245 -70.80 2.89 20.90
CA ARG A 245 -72.01 3.36 20.19
C ARG A 245 -73.23 2.47 20.50
#